data_02ed277bb7e7da003114033f9e7615db
#
_entry.id   02ed277bb7e7da003114033f9e7615db
#
_cell.length_a   1.000
_cell.length_b   1.000
_cell.length_c   1.000
_cell.angle_alpha   90.00
_cell.angle_beta   90.00
_cell.angle_gamma   90.00
#
_symmetry.space_group_name_H-M   'P 1'
#
loop_
_entity.id
_entity.type
_entity.pdbx_description
1 polymer ?
#
loop_
_entity_poly.entity_id
_entity_poly.type
_entity_poly.pdbx_seq_one_letter_code
_entity_poly.pdbx_strand_id
1 'polypeptide(L)'
;MVFRRCFVASGLIVFFAFGCSGGANSSTENTTQVVQESNVTQLLIEAKTTQKAEDFFHQGNHLLDGQRYEDAIKAYDQAIAIKVESPEAWINRGIALTSLQRYKDALASYDRAIAIKPDKYEAWYNRGIALTSLQRYKDALASYDKAIAIKPDKYEALINRGIALTKLHRYQDAIASYDQAIAIKPDLHQVYYNKACSYALQSNLELAIENLDKAIELVPDKYKKLAKTDPDFSKVRSKRQFQELLQ
;
A
#
# COMPACT_ATOMS: atom_id res chain seq x y z
N MET A 1 7.45 28.48 10.35
CA MET A 1 6.68 29.28 9.37
C MET A 1 5.30 28.66 9.27
N VAL A 2 4.31 29.34 9.85
CA VAL A 2 2.94 28.85 9.99
C VAL A 2 2.14 29.34 8.81
N PHE A 3 1.68 28.45 7.92
CA PHE A 3 0.73 28.81 6.88
C PHE A 3 -0.71 28.70 7.42
N ARG A 4 -1.29 29.85 7.72
CA ARG A 4 -2.73 30.01 7.97
C ARG A 4 -3.48 29.81 6.65
N ARG A 5 -4.33 28.81 6.58
CA ARG A 5 -5.35 28.69 5.52
C ARG A 5 -6.49 29.64 5.84
N CYS A 6 -6.68 30.64 4.98
CA CYS A 6 -7.86 31.50 4.99
C CYS A 6 -9.07 30.73 4.51
N PHE A 7 -10.05 30.53 5.39
CA PHE A 7 -11.41 30.18 5.01
C PHE A 7 -12.08 31.43 4.43
N VAL A 8 -12.39 31.39 3.13
CA VAL A 8 -13.28 32.37 2.51
C VAL A 8 -14.70 31.92 2.77
N ALA A 9 -15.31 32.46 3.83
CA ALA A 9 -16.74 32.37 4.02
C ALA A 9 -17.43 33.33 3.05
N SER A 10 -17.99 32.81 1.95
CA SER A 10 -18.87 33.57 1.09
C SER A 10 -20.17 33.83 1.80
N GLY A 11 -20.24 35.01 2.46
CA GLY A 11 -21.47 35.48 3.07
C GLY A 11 -22.47 35.83 1.96
N LEU A 12 -23.57 35.10 1.90
CA LEU A 12 -24.72 35.45 1.07
C LEU A 12 -25.42 36.65 1.76
N ILE A 13 -25.23 37.86 1.20
CA ILE A 13 -26.00 39.04 1.59
C ILE A 13 -27.34 38.95 0.87
N VAL A 14 -28.41 38.67 1.63
CA VAL A 14 -29.78 38.73 1.12
C VAL A 14 -30.24 40.18 1.21
N PHE A 15 -30.33 40.83 0.07
CA PHE A 15 -30.98 42.14 -0.04
C PHE A 15 -32.50 41.95 -0.15
N PHE A 16 -33.25 42.32 0.88
CA PHE A 16 -34.70 42.52 0.78
C PHE A 16 -34.96 43.87 0.13
N ALA A 17 -35.31 43.89 -1.14
CA ALA A 17 -35.89 45.03 -1.77
C ALA A 17 -37.42 44.91 -1.72
N PHE A 18 -38.06 45.69 -0.87
CA PHE A 18 -39.50 45.94 -0.94
C PHE A 18 -39.77 46.92 -2.10
N GLY A 19 -40.34 46.39 -3.14
CA GLY A 19 -40.86 47.19 -4.26
C GLY A 19 -42.25 46.67 -4.65
N CYS A 20 -43.29 47.41 -4.27
CA CYS A 20 -44.65 47.20 -4.79
C CYS A 20 -44.72 47.68 -6.23
N SER A 21 -45.10 46.80 -7.15
CA SER A 21 -46.05 47.16 -8.26
C SER A 21 -46.37 45.92 -9.11
N GLY A 22 -47.63 45.62 -9.24
CA GLY A 22 -48.36 45.17 -10.44
C GLY A 22 -48.04 43.84 -11.13
N GLY A 23 -48.87 42.83 -10.86
CA GLY A 23 -49.48 41.99 -11.88
C GLY A 23 -48.57 41.08 -12.77
N ALA A 24 -48.71 39.77 -12.58
CA ALA A 24 -48.37 38.69 -13.49
C ALA A 24 -46.88 38.25 -13.57
N ASN A 25 -46.29 37.74 -12.46
CA ASN A 25 -45.10 36.87 -12.51
C ASN A 25 -44.92 35.94 -11.32
N SER A 26 -46.01 35.62 -10.55
CA SER A 26 -45.92 34.82 -9.30
C SER A 26 -45.64 33.31 -9.52
N SER A 27 -45.84 32.81 -10.74
CA SER A 27 -45.65 31.35 -11.02
C SER A 27 -44.22 30.99 -11.37
N THR A 28 -43.44 31.89 -12.01
CA THR A 28 -42.06 31.64 -12.40
C THR A 28 -41.09 31.85 -11.23
N GLU A 29 -41.28 32.82 -10.37
CA GLU A 29 -40.50 33.05 -9.17
C GLU A 29 -40.64 31.90 -8.16
N ASN A 30 -41.86 31.42 -7.95
CA ASN A 30 -42.13 30.29 -7.04
C ASN A 30 -41.49 28.97 -7.55
N THR A 31 -41.55 28.71 -8.86
CA THR A 31 -40.87 27.52 -9.42
C THR A 31 -39.38 27.61 -9.32
N THR A 32 -38.75 28.74 -9.53
CA THR A 32 -37.30 28.95 -9.43
C THR A 32 -36.82 28.78 -7.97
N GLN A 33 -37.56 29.30 -7.02
CA GLN A 33 -37.26 29.19 -5.59
C GLN A 33 -37.41 27.76 -5.08
N VAL A 34 -38.43 27.02 -5.46
CA VAL A 34 -38.63 25.62 -5.12
C VAL A 34 -37.54 24.73 -5.70
N VAL A 35 -37.09 24.98 -6.96
CA VAL A 35 -36.00 24.26 -7.59
C VAL A 35 -34.66 24.54 -6.85
N GLN A 36 -34.45 25.80 -6.43
CA GLN A 36 -33.24 26.20 -5.72
C GLN A 36 -33.17 25.59 -4.31
N GLU A 37 -34.27 25.56 -3.58
CA GLU A 37 -34.38 24.90 -2.26
C GLU A 37 -34.19 23.38 -2.36
N SER A 38 -34.77 22.74 -3.39
CA SER A 38 -34.57 21.31 -3.63
C SER A 38 -33.10 20.96 -3.95
N ASN A 39 -32.41 21.78 -4.73
CA ASN A 39 -31.00 21.62 -5.05
C ASN A 39 -30.09 21.78 -3.80
N VAL A 40 -30.39 22.77 -2.96
CA VAL A 40 -29.65 22.99 -1.70
C VAL A 40 -29.85 21.79 -0.74
N THR A 41 -31.09 21.30 -0.65
CA THR A 41 -31.41 20.13 0.19
C THR A 41 -30.67 18.88 -0.31
N GLN A 42 -30.64 18.66 -1.63
CA GLN A 42 -29.92 17.53 -2.23
C GLN A 42 -28.41 17.62 -1.94
N LEU A 43 -27.80 18.80 -2.13
CA LEU A 43 -26.38 19.02 -1.83
C LEU A 43 -26.05 18.79 -0.34
N LEU A 44 -26.96 19.18 0.57
CA LEU A 44 -26.79 18.92 2.00
C LEU A 44 -26.87 17.42 2.35
N ILE A 45 -27.75 16.68 1.67
CA ILE A 45 -27.84 15.23 1.84
C ILE A 45 -26.56 14.55 1.33
N GLU A 46 -26.09 14.93 0.15
CA GLU A 46 -24.85 14.42 -0.44
C GLU A 46 -23.63 14.74 0.42
N ALA A 47 -23.53 15.96 0.96
CA ALA A 47 -22.48 16.35 1.87
C ALA A 47 -22.49 15.52 3.17
N LYS A 48 -23.68 15.30 3.77
CA LYS A 48 -23.82 14.44 4.97
C LYS A 48 -23.48 12.98 4.71
N THR A 49 -23.89 12.45 3.56
CA THR A 49 -23.56 11.06 3.20
C THR A 49 -22.07 10.89 2.94
N THR A 50 -21.42 11.85 2.27
CA THR A 50 -19.97 11.86 2.05
C THR A 50 -19.22 11.93 3.38
N GLN A 51 -19.62 12.84 4.29
CA GLN A 51 -19.04 12.95 5.62
C GLN A 51 -19.13 11.62 6.38
N LYS A 52 -20.28 10.96 6.34
CA LYS A 52 -20.48 9.66 6.99
C LYS A 52 -19.55 8.57 6.42
N ALA A 53 -19.28 8.58 5.11
CA ALA A 53 -18.31 7.67 4.51
C ALA A 53 -16.89 7.93 5.02
N GLU A 54 -16.51 9.22 5.14
CA GLU A 54 -15.22 9.63 5.69
C GLU A 54 -15.08 9.24 7.17
N ASP A 55 -16.14 9.40 7.97
CA ASP A 55 -16.15 9.02 9.38
C ASP A 55 -15.88 7.50 9.54
N PHE A 56 -16.56 6.65 8.74
CA PHE A 56 -16.31 5.21 8.73
C PHE A 56 -14.90 4.86 8.25
N PHE A 57 -14.39 5.56 7.25
CA PHE A 57 -13.02 5.36 6.77
C PHE A 57 -12.00 5.69 7.87
N HIS A 58 -12.14 6.82 8.56
CA HIS A 58 -11.28 7.20 9.67
C HIS A 58 -11.40 6.24 10.87
N GLN A 59 -12.61 5.77 11.17
CA GLN A 59 -12.83 4.72 12.16
C GLN A 59 -12.07 3.44 11.77
N GLY A 60 -12.16 3.03 10.49
CA GLY A 60 -11.41 1.90 9.96
C GLY A 60 -9.91 2.05 10.13
N ASN A 61 -9.36 3.23 9.84
CA ASN A 61 -7.93 3.50 10.01
C ASN A 61 -7.50 3.38 11.49
N HIS A 62 -8.26 3.97 12.40
CA HIS A 62 -7.97 3.86 13.84
C HIS A 62 -8.02 2.39 14.33
N LEU A 63 -8.97 1.61 13.82
CA LEU A 63 -9.09 0.19 14.15
C LEU A 63 -7.95 -0.63 13.54
N LEU A 64 -7.51 -0.29 12.33
CA LEU A 64 -6.36 -0.92 11.66
C LEU A 64 -5.06 -0.67 12.44
N ASP A 65 -4.82 0.59 12.85
CA ASP A 65 -3.66 0.97 13.66
C ASP A 65 -3.68 0.27 15.04
N GLY A 66 -4.88 0.09 15.59
CA GLY A 66 -5.12 -0.69 16.81
C GLY A 66 -5.09 -2.22 16.61
N GLN A 67 -4.75 -2.72 15.42
CA GLN A 67 -4.70 -4.14 15.05
C GLN A 67 -6.04 -4.88 15.23
N ARG A 68 -7.15 -4.15 15.26
CA ARG A 68 -8.51 -4.68 15.32
C ARG A 68 -9.03 -4.94 13.90
N TYR A 69 -8.42 -5.88 13.22
CA TYR A 69 -8.56 -6.06 11.77
C TYR A 69 -9.98 -6.40 11.32
N GLU A 70 -10.70 -7.26 12.04
CA GLU A 70 -12.10 -7.60 11.72
C GLU A 70 -13.04 -6.40 11.84
N ASP A 71 -12.84 -5.58 12.86
CA ASP A 71 -13.64 -4.38 13.06
C ASP A 71 -13.27 -3.29 12.03
N ALA A 72 -11.98 -3.17 11.68
CA ALA A 72 -11.52 -2.30 10.61
C ALA A 72 -12.18 -2.66 9.27
N ILE A 73 -12.24 -3.95 8.93
CA ILE A 73 -12.92 -4.43 7.70
C ILE A 73 -14.38 -3.99 7.70
N LYS A 74 -15.14 -4.16 8.83
CA LYS A 74 -16.52 -3.72 8.92
C LYS A 74 -16.69 -2.22 8.70
N ALA A 75 -15.80 -1.42 9.27
CA ALA A 75 -15.81 0.03 9.10
C ALA A 75 -15.51 0.42 7.63
N TYR A 76 -14.53 -0.21 6.99
CA TYR A 76 -14.25 0.01 5.56
C TYR A 76 -15.41 -0.45 4.68
N ASP A 77 -16.06 -1.58 4.99
CA ASP A 77 -17.26 -2.04 4.26
C ASP A 77 -18.38 -1.00 4.32
N GLN A 78 -18.59 -0.34 5.48
CA GLN A 78 -19.54 0.75 5.62
C GLN A 78 -19.16 2.00 4.82
N ALA A 79 -17.87 2.37 4.83
CA ALA A 79 -17.37 3.47 4.02
C ALA A 79 -17.55 3.20 2.51
N ILE A 80 -17.20 2.01 2.06
CA ILE A 80 -17.31 1.55 0.67
C ILE A 80 -18.77 1.46 0.22
N ALA A 81 -19.69 1.02 1.09
CA ALA A 81 -21.11 0.96 0.78
C ALA A 81 -21.70 2.35 0.48
N ILE A 82 -21.14 3.41 1.06
CA ILE A 82 -21.54 4.79 0.80
C ILE A 82 -20.75 5.38 -0.39
N LYS A 83 -19.42 5.17 -0.43
CA LYS A 83 -18.52 5.71 -1.44
C LYS A 83 -17.70 4.59 -2.05
N VAL A 84 -18.27 3.89 -3.04
CA VAL A 84 -17.64 2.73 -3.69
C VAL A 84 -16.34 3.11 -4.43
N GLU A 85 -16.23 4.34 -4.93
CA GLU A 85 -15.09 4.88 -5.68
C GLU A 85 -13.98 5.44 -4.77
N SER A 86 -13.73 4.78 -3.62
CA SER A 86 -12.63 5.13 -2.71
C SER A 86 -11.51 4.09 -2.79
N PRO A 87 -10.45 4.32 -3.58
CA PRO A 87 -9.35 3.36 -3.68
C PRO A 87 -8.63 3.17 -2.34
N GLU A 88 -8.55 4.21 -1.50
CA GLU A 88 -7.92 4.14 -0.18
C GLU A 88 -8.67 3.19 0.77
N ALA A 89 -10.01 3.24 0.77
CA ALA A 89 -10.82 2.34 1.59
C ALA A 89 -10.65 0.87 1.15
N TRP A 90 -10.61 0.62 -0.15
CA TRP A 90 -10.34 -0.70 -0.70
C TRP A 90 -8.92 -1.19 -0.36
N ILE A 91 -7.90 -0.33 -0.47
CA ILE A 91 -6.51 -0.69 -0.10
C ILE A 91 -6.43 -1.06 1.37
N ASN A 92 -6.97 -0.22 2.27
CA ASN A 92 -6.87 -0.43 3.72
C ASN A 92 -7.69 -1.65 4.17
N ARG A 93 -8.84 -1.90 3.54
CA ARG A 93 -9.58 -3.16 3.69
C ARG A 93 -8.72 -4.37 3.30
N GLY A 94 -8.02 -4.29 2.18
CA GLY A 94 -7.10 -5.33 1.72
C GLY A 94 -5.94 -5.54 2.69
N ILE A 95 -5.38 -4.49 3.28
CA ILE A 95 -4.31 -4.57 4.29
C ILE A 95 -4.82 -5.29 5.55
N ALA A 96 -6.01 -4.93 6.05
CA ALA A 96 -6.63 -5.62 7.19
C ALA A 96 -6.86 -7.12 6.91
N LEU A 97 -7.35 -7.46 5.71
CA LEU A 97 -7.53 -8.85 5.27
C LEU A 97 -6.20 -9.60 5.15
N THR A 98 -5.14 -8.93 4.67
CA THR A 98 -3.79 -9.51 4.58
C THR A 98 -3.24 -9.82 5.97
N SER A 99 -3.45 -8.93 6.94
CA SER A 99 -3.04 -9.13 8.34
C SER A 99 -3.75 -10.33 8.99
N LEU A 100 -4.98 -10.63 8.56
CA LEU A 100 -5.74 -11.84 8.94
C LEU A 100 -5.41 -13.06 8.08
N GLN A 101 -4.41 -13.00 7.20
CA GLN A 101 -4.04 -14.04 6.24
C GLN A 101 -5.17 -14.42 5.25
N ARG A 102 -6.17 -13.57 5.11
CA ARG A 102 -7.29 -13.75 4.15
C ARG A 102 -6.87 -13.23 2.76
N TYR A 103 -5.79 -13.79 2.23
CA TYR A 103 -5.12 -13.27 1.03
C TYR A 103 -6.00 -13.23 -0.23
N LYS A 104 -6.92 -14.20 -0.40
CA LYS A 104 -7.83 -14.20 -1.57
C LYS A 104 -8.80 -13.03 -1.52
N ASP A 105 -9.35 -12.73 -0.34
CA ASP A 105 -10.27 -11.61 -0.14
C ASP A 105 -9.51 -10.27 -0.26
N ALA A 106 -8.26 -10.22 0.22
CA ALA A 106 -7.37 -9.08 0.07
C ALA A 106 -7.11 -8.75 -1.40
N LEU A 107 -6.83 -9.77 -2.23
CA LEU A 107 -6.65 -9.58 -3.67
C LEU A 107 -7.86 -8.94 -4.33
N ALA A 108 -9.07 -9.39 -4.00
CA ALA A 108 -10.30 -8.79 -4.54
C ALA A 108 -10.40 -7.29 -4.17
N SER A 109 -9.97 -6.92 -2.95
CA SER A 109 -9.95 -5.51 -2.51
C SER A 109 -8.91 -4.70 -3.27
N TYR A 110 -7.69 -5.22 -3.45
CA TYR A 110 -6.65 -4.53 -4.22
C TYR A 110 -7.00 -4.40 -5.70
N ASP A 111 -7.62 -5.42 -6.30
CA ASP A 111 -8.09 -5.38 -7.68
C ASP A 111 -9.17 -4.30 -7.88
N ARG A 112 -10.04 -4.09 -6.90
CA ARG A 112 -11.01 -2.98 -6.91
C ARG A 112 -10.32 -1.62 -6.81
N ALA A 113 -9.35 -1.46 -5.90
CA ALA A 113 -8.58 -0.24 -5.79
C ALA A 113 -7.83 0.11 -7.09
N ILE A 114 -7.22 -0.89 -7.73
CA ILE A 114 -6.52 -0.75 -9.01
C ILE A 114 -7.49 -0.38 -10.14
N ALA A 115 -8.68 -0.96 -10.16
CA ALA A 115 -9.70 -0.64 -11.16
C ALA A 115 -10.16 0.82 -11.06
N ILE A 116 -10.28 1.36 -9.83
CA ILE A 116 -10.65 2.75 -9.59
C ILE A 116 -9.48 3.68 -9.91
N LYS A 117 -8.27 3.36 -9.43
CA LYS A 117 -7.08 4.20 -9.58
C LYS A 117 -5.84 3.34 -9.91
N PRO A 118 -5.53 3.11 -11.20
CA PRO A 118 -4.45 2.23 -11.64
C PRO A 118 -3.03 2.69 -11.28
N ASP A 119 -2.85 3.96 -10.94
CA ASP A 119 -1.56 4.57 -10.57
C ASP A 119 -1.29 4.59 -9.05
N LYS A 120 -2.07 3.86 -8.27
CA LYS A 120 -1.83 3.69 -6.83
C LYS A 120 -0.76 2.63 -6.56
N TYR A 121 0.45 3.09 -6.24
CA TYR A 121 1.57 2.24 -5.85
C TYR A 121 1.18 1.23 -4.76
N GLU A 122 0.51 1.71 -3.72
CA GLU A 122 0.15 0.93 -2.53
C GLU A 122 -0.74 -0.29 -2.87
N ALA A 123 -1.64 -0.12 -3.84
CA ALA A 123 -2.50 -1.21 -4.29
C ALA A 123 -1.71 -2.32 -4.99
N TRP A 124 -0.83 -1.96 -5.92
CA TRP A 124 0.02 -2.92 -6.63
C TRP A 124 1.03 -3.60 -5.71
N TYR A 125 1.67 -2.83 -4.83
CA TYR A 125 2.64 -3.36 -3.87
C TYR A 125 2.01 -4.38 -2.92
N ASN A 126 0.89 -4.03 -2.27
CA ASN A 126 0.21 -4.93 -1.34
C ASN A 126 -0.44 -6.13 -2.04
N ARG A 127 -0.91 -5.96 -3.29
CA ARG A 127 -1.32 -7.08 -4.14
C ARG A 127 -0.18 -8.07 -4.36
N GLY A 128 1.02 -7.57 -4.64
CA GLY A 128 2.23 -8.40 -4.77
C GLY A 128 2.54 -9.18 -3.49
N ILE A 129 2.42 -8.56 -2.31
CA ILE A 129 2.60 -9.22 -1.01
C ILE A 129 1.58 -10.35 -0.83
N ALA A 130 0.30 -10.10 -1.07
CA ALA A 130 -0.75 -11.11 -0.95
C ALA A 130 -0.52 -12.30 -1.91
N LEU A 131 -0.09 -12.03 -3.13
CA LEU A 131 0.26 -13.06 -4.12
C LEU A 131 1.50 -13.87 -3.70
N THR A 132 2.51 -13.22 -3.14
CA THR A 132 3.71 -13.88 -2.58
C THR A 132 3.32 -14.83 -1.45
N SER A 133 2.44 -14.40 -0.54
CA SER A 133 1.92 -15.22 0.55
C SER A 133 1.12 -16.43 0.05
N LEU A 134 0.47 -16.31 -1.10
CA LEU A 134 -0.20 -17.41 -1.81
C LEU A 134 0.76 -18.24 -2.68
N GLN A 135 2.07 -17.98 -2.64
CA GLN A 135 3.10 -18.59 -3.49
C GLN A 135 2.87 -18.41 -5.01
N ARG A 136 2.06 -17.43 -5.38
CA ARG A 136 1.81 -17.06 -6.78
C ARG A 136 2.89 -16.09 -7.27
N TYR A 137 4.14 -16.52 -7.23
CA TYR A 137 5.31 -15.67 -7.45
C TYR A 137 5.34 -14.98 -8.83
N LYS A 138 4.88 -15.66 -9.90
CA LYS A 138 4.80 -15.05 -11.24
C LYS A 138 3.84 -13.86 -11.28
N ASP A 139 2.68 -13.99 -10.65
CA ASP A 139 1.68 -12.92 -10.58
C ASP A 139 2.15 -11.80 -9.64
N ALA A 140 2.86 -12.16 -8.56
CA ALA A 140 3.48 -11.20 -7.65
C ALA A 140 4.50 -10.30 -8.37
N LEU A 141 5.35 -10.87 -9.23
CA LEU A 141 6.31 -10.11 -10.04
C LEU A 141 5.62 -9.06 -10.89
N ALA A 142 4.54 -9.42 -11.60
CA ALA A 142 3.80 -8.47 -12.42
C ALA A 142 3.24 -7.30 -11.57
N SER A 143 2.84 -7.57 -10.32
CA SER A 143 2.36 -6.55 -9.40
C SER A 143 3.51 -5.66 -8.90
N TYR A 144 4.65 -6.23 -8.52
CA TYR A 144 5.83 -5.46 -8.10
C TYR A 144 6.40 -4.63 -9.24
N ASP A 145 6.45 -5.16 -10.48
CA ASP A 145 6.90 -4.42 -11.66
C ASP A 145 6.03 -3.18 -11.90
N LYS A 146 4.70 -3.29 -11.72
CA LYS A 146 3.78 -2.14 -11.78
C LYS A 146 4.03 -1.15 -10.64
N ALA A 147 4.21 -1.63 -9.42
CA ALA A 147 4.53 -0.77 -8.27
C ALA A 147 5.84 0.01 -8.51
N ILE A 148 6.90 -0.67 -8.96
CA ILE A 148 8.21 -0.06 -9.25
C ILE A 148 8.10 0.97 -10.39
N ALA A 149 7.31 0.67 -11.43
CA ALA A 149 7.09 1.62 -12.52
C ALA A 149 6.39 2.91 -12.06
N ILE A 150 5.50 2.82 -11.05
CA ILE A 150 4.82 3.99 -10.48
C ILE A 150 5.73 4.76 -9.52
N LYS A 151 6.46 4.06 -8.64
CA LYS A 151 7.38 4.66 -7.65
C LYS A 151 8.73 3.91 -7.65
N PRO A 152 9.69 4.31 -8.50
CA PRO A 152 10.98 3.62 -8.64
C PRO A 152 11.88 3.73 -7.41
N ASP A 153 11.66 4.71 -6.55
CA ASP A 153 12.41 5.00 -5.34
C ASP A 153 12.01 4.16 -4.12
N LYS A 154 10.99 3.30 -4.27
CA LYS A 154 10.50 2.43 -3.20
C LYS A 154 11.26 1.10 -3.19
N TYR A 155 12.36 1.06 -2.42
CA TYR A 155 13.22 -0.12 -2.29
C TYR A 155 12.48 -1.36 -1.79
N GLU A 156 11.39 -1.20 -1.04
CA GLU A 156 10.60 -2.33 -0.51
C GLU A 156 10.01 -3.21 -1.62
N ALA A 157 9.56 -2.59 -2.72
CA ALA A 157 9.04 -3.34 -3.87
C ALA A 157 10.16 -4.10 -4.60
N LEU A 158 11.34 -3.52 -4.70
CA LEU A 158 12.53 -4.17 -5.28
C LEU A 158 12.97 -5.37 -4.44
N ILE A 159 12.97 -5.25 -3.11
CA ILE A 159 13.28 -6.36 -2.19
C ILE A 159 12.30 -7.51 -2.41
N ASN A 160 11.01 -7.23 -2.36
CA ASN A 160 9.98 -8.27 -2.48
C ASN A 160 9.95 -8.90 -3.89
N ARG A 161 10.26 -8.11 -4.93
CA ARG A 161 10.51 -8.61 -6.28
C ARG A 161 11.69 -9.59 -6.30
N GLY A 162 12.80 -9.23 -5.66
CA GLY A 162 13.97 -10.11 -5.53
C GLY A 162 13.66 -11.41 -4.81
N ILE A 163 12.90 -11.36 -3.72
CA ILE A 163 12.44 -12.56 -3.00
C ILE A 163 11.59 -13.45 -3.90
N ALA A 164 10.64 -12.89 -4.62
CA ALA A 164 9.79 -13.65 -5.55
C ALA A 164 10.60 -14.29 -6.68
N LEU A 165 11.60 -13.58 -7.21
CA LEU A 165 12.53 -14.09 -8.23
C LEU A 165 13.41 -15.23 -7.69
N THR A 166 13.90 -15.13 -6.46
CA THR A 166 14.66 -16.21 -5.80
C THR A 166 13.80 -17.47 -5.67
N LYS A 167 12.52 -17.33 -5.28
CA LYS A 167 11.57 -18.45 -5.19
C LYS A 167 11.23 -19.07 -6.56
N LEU A 168 11.41 -18.32 -7.64
CA LEU A 168 11.29 -18.80 -9.03
C LEU A 168 12.63 -19.30 -9.59
N HIS A 169 13.68 -19.40 -8.79
CA HIS A 169 15.05 -19.78 -9.18
C HIS A 169 15.69 -18.84 -10.22
N ARG A 170 15.19 -17.60 -10.35
CA ARG A 170 15.71 -16.55 -11.21
C ARG A 170 16.73 -15.71 -10.45
N TYR A 171 17.79 -16.33 -10.02
CA TYR A 171 18.73 -15.76 -9.05
C TYR A 171 19.43 -14.49 -9.57
N GLN A 172 19.83 -14.43 -10.83
CA GLN A 172 20.49 -13.24 -11.40
C GLN A 172 19.56 -12.02 -11.41
N ASP A 173 18.31 -12.23 -11.79
CA ASP A 173 17.28 -11.16 -11.76
C ASP A 173 16.99 -10.72 -10.33
N ALA A 174 17.01 -11.66 -9.37
CA ALA A 174 16.85 -11.35 -7.95
C ALA A 174 17.99 -10.47 -7.45
N ILE A 175 19.23 -10.83 -7.77
CA ILE A 175 20.44 -10.08 -7.41
C ILE A 175 20.36 -8.66 -7.99
N ALA A 176 19.99 -8.51 -9.26
CA ALA A 176 19.80 -7.20 -9.88
C ALA A 176 18.74 -6.34 -9.15
N SER A 177 17.64 -6.96 -8.66
CA SER A 177 16.63 -6.26 -7.87
C SER A 177 17.18 -5.82 -6.50
N TYR A 178 17.97 -6.67 -5.85
CA TYR A 178 18.62 -6.33 -4.59
C TYR A 178 19.66 -5.23 -4.76
N ASP A 179 20.44 -5.24 -5.85
CA ASP A 179 21.42 -4.19 -6.14
C ASP A 179 20.73 -2.83 -6.34
N GLN A 180 19.60 -2.79 -7.03
CA GLN A 180 18.79 -1.57 -7.13
C GLN A 180 18.28 -1.10 -5.77
N ALA A 181 17.84 -2.01 -4.89
CA ALA A 181 17.39 -1.65 -3.55
C ALA A 181 18.53 -1.07 -2.69
N ILE A 182 19.73 -1.67 -2.77
CA ILE A 182 20.95 -1.22 -2.09
C ILE A 182 21.40 0.16 -2.61
N ALA A 183 21.27 0.41 -3.92
CA ALA A 183 21.60 1.70 -4.50
C ALA A 183 20.70 2.83 -3.96
N ILE A 184 19.42 2.53 -3.64
CA ILE A 184 18.52 3.49 -3.02
C ILE A 184 18.81 3.65 -1.53
N LYS A 185 19.02 2.53 -0.84
CA LYS A 185 19.28 2.49 0.61
C LYS A 185 20.40 1.50 0.94
N PRO A 186 21.65 1.97 1.15
CA PRO A 186 22.82 1.10 1.31
C PRO A 186 22.90 0.30 2.62
N ASP A 187 22.15 0.70 3.66
CA ASP A 187 22.19 0.11 5.01
C ASP A 187 21.17 -1.01 5.24
N LEU A 188 20.61 -1.57 4.18
CA LEU A 188 19.58 -2.61 4.25
C LEU A 188 20.20 -4.00 4.51
N HIS A 189 20.53 -4.29 5.77
CA HIS A 189 21.12 -5.56 6.19
C HIS A 189 20.40 -6.81 5.66
N GLN A 190 19.07 -6.77 5.60
CA GLN A 190 18.25 -7.87 5.10
C GLN A 190 18.43 -8.13 3.60
N VAL A 191 18.76 -7.10 2.83
CA VAL A 191 18.97 -7.24 1.37
C VAL A 191 20.27 -7.94 1.07
N TYR A 192 21.33 -7.61 1.80
CA TYR A 192 22.59 -8.33 1.72
C TYR A 192 22.44 -9.80 2.09
N TYR A 193 21.68 -10.11 3.13
CA TYR A 193 21.36 -11.48 3.51
C TYR A 193 20.63 -12.24 2.38
N ASN A 194 19.56 -11.65 1.83
CA ASN A 194 18.80 -12.26 0.73
C ASN A 194 19.67 -12.45 -0.53
N LYS A 195 20.57 -11.51 -0.79
CA LYS A 195 21.54 -11.59 -1.90
C LYS A 195 22.54 -12.73 -1.65
N ALA A 196 23.02 -12.88 -0.41
CA ALA A 196 23.87 -14.00 0.00
C ALA A 196 23.17 -15.35 -0.20
N CYS A 197 21.90 -15.47 0.19
CA CYS A 197 21.08 -16.66 -0.07
C CYS A 197 21.00 -16.97 -1.56
N SER A 198 20.76 -15.96 -2.40
CA SER A 198 20.67 -16.16 -3.85
C SER A 198 22.00 -16.63 -4.47
N TYR A 199 23.14 -16.18 -3.99
CA TYR A 199 24.45 -16.67 -4.40
C TYR A 199 24.73 -18.09 -3.87
N ALA A 200 24.37 -18.38 -2.62
CA ALA A 200 24.53 -19.71 -2.03
C ALA A 200 23.74 -20.78 -2.79
N LEU A 201 22.51 -20.46 -3.18
CA LEU A 201 21.65 -21.33 -4.00
C LEU A 201 22.27 -21.62 -5.38
N GLN A 202 23.07 -20.71 -5.92
CA GLN A 202 23.87 -20.89 -7.15
C GLN A 202 25.20 -21.60 -6.89
N SER A 203 25.51 -21.97 -5.65
CA SER A 203 26.81 -22.53 -5.22
C SER A 203 27.99 -21.55 -5.41
N ASN A 204 27.72 -20.25 -5.50
CA ASN A 204 28.75 -19.22 -5.55
C ASN A 204 29.17 -18.87 -4.11
N LEU A 205 30.17 -19.60 -3.60
CA LEU A 205 30.63 -19.46 -2.22
C LEU A 205 31.19 -18.07 -1.92
N GLU A 206 32.01 -17.53 -2.82
CA GLU A 206 32.71 -16.26 -2.62
C GLU A 206 31.74 -15.10 -2.43
N LEU A 207 30.82 -14.90 -3.38
CA LEU A 207 29.83 -13.84 -3.31
C LEU A 207 28.77 -14.08 -2.22
N ALA A 208 28.50 -15.34 -1.87
CA ALA A 208 27.62 -15.65 -0.73
C ALA A 208 28.26 -15.20 0.59
N ILE A 209 29.57 -15.45 0.78
CA ILE A 209 30.32 -15.03 1.98
C ILE A 209 30.39 -13.51 2.03
N GLU A 210 30.80 -12.84 0.95
CA GLU A 210 30.93 -11.38 0.89
C GLU A 210 29.62 -10.67 1.31
N ASN A 211 28.50 -11.09 0.76
CA ASN A 211 27.21 -10.47 1.08
C ASN A 211 26.69 -10.87 2.48
N LEU A 212 26.97 -12.11 2.94
CA LEU A 212 26.62 -12.51 4.29
C LEU A 212 27.46 -11.76 5.33
N ASP A 213 28.74 -11.56 5.09
CA ASP A 213 29.62 -10.78 5.95
C ASP A 213 29.10 -9.35 6.11
N LYS A 214 28.70 -8.73 4.99
CA LYS A 214 28.08 -7.40 5.03
C LYS A 214 26.78 -7.36 5.86
N ALA A 215 25.95 -8.38 5.78
CA ALA A 215 24.76 -8.49 6.63
C ALA A 215 25.13 -8.67 8.11
N ILE A 216 26.18 -9.45 8.40
CA ILE A 216 26.71 -9.69 9.75
C ILE A 216 27.34 -8.41 10.31
N GLU A 217 28.13 -7.67 9.55
CA GLU A 217 28.66 -6.36 9.97
C GLU A 217 27.55 -5.42 10.48
N LEU A 218 26.42 -5.38 9.77
CA LEU A 218 25.30 -4.51 10.11
C LEU A 218 24.49 -5.03 11.30
N VAL A 219 24.29 -6.37 11.42
CA VAL A 219 23.50 -6.99 12.53
C VAL A 219 24.09 -8.38 12.86
N PRO A 220 25.17 -8.45 13.65
CA PRO A 220 25.97 -9.67 13.85
C PRO A 220 25.17 -10.87 14.36
N ASP A 221 24.58 -10.76 15.52
CA ASP A 221 23.94 -11.90 16.22
C ASP A 221 22.79 -12.52 15.44
N LYS A 222 22.05 -11.70 14.72
CA LYS A 222 20.92 -12.15 13.92
C LYS A 222 21.37 -13.03 12.77
N TYR A 223 22.33 -12.58 11.96
CA TYR A 223 22.66 -13.25 10.71
C TYR A 223 23.64 -14.40 10.88
N LYS A 224 24.52 -14.36 11.87
CA LYS A 224 25.29 -15.55 12.26
C LYS A 224 24.37 -16.70 12.69
N LYS A 225 23.36 -16.41 13.49
CA LYS A 225 22.39 -17.42 13.94
C LYS A 225 21.54 -17.96 12.79
N LEU A 226 20.99 -17.08 11.93
CA LEU A 226 20.17 -17.48 10.80
C LEU A 226 20.93 -18.34 9.81
N ALA A 227 22.13 -17.93 9.38
CA ALA A 227 22.90 -18.63 8.36
C ALA A 227 23.32 -20.05 8.77
N LYS A 228 23.42 -20.33 10.08
CA LYS A 228 23.71 -21.68 10.58
C LYS A 228 22.65 -22.70 10.22
N THR A 229 21.39 -22.30 10.11
CA THR A 229 20.24 -23.20 9.92
C THR A 229 19.47 -22.98 8.63
N ASP A 230 19.61 -21.84 8.00
CA ASP A 230 18.85 -21.49 6.79
C ASP A 230 19.16 -22.47 5.64
N PRO A 231 18.14 -23.15 5.08
CA PRO A 231 18.31 -24.15 4.02
C PRO A 231 18.94 -23.57 2.74
N ASP A 232 18.81 -22.28 2.48
CA ASP A 232 19.36 -21.63 1.29
C ASP A 232 20.90 -21.72 1.26
N PHE A 233 21.56 -21.85 2.42
CA PHE A 233 23.02 -22.05 2.51
C PHE A 233 23.45 -23.54 2.51
N SER A 234 22.56 -24.48 2.32
CA SER A 234 22.86 -25.92 2.40
C SER A 234 24.05 -26.35 1.52
N LYS A 235 24.19 -25.77 0.32
CA LYS A 235 25.26 -26.09 -0.64
C LYS A 235 26.64 -25.55 -0.24
N VAL A 236 26.68 -24.52 0.60
CA VAL A 236 27.93 -23.84 0.99
C VAL A 236 28.26 -24.00 2.47
N ARG A 237 27.32 -24.44 3.29
CA ARG A 237 27.44 -24.54 4.75
C ARG A 237 28.62 -25.39 5.23
N SER A 238 28.97 -26.47 4.53
CA SER A 238 30.10 -27.35 4.87
C SER A 238 31.47 -26.78 4.48
N LYS A 239 31.50 -25.67 3.76
CA LYS A 239 32.76 -25.06 3.33
C LYS A 239 33.44 -24.37 4.50
N ARG A 240 34.77 -24.58 4.63
CA ARG A 240 35.58 -24.05 5.73
C ARG A 240 35.44 -22.53 5.88
N GLN A 241 35.55 -21.79 4.78
CA GLN A 241 35.42 -20.34 4.77
C GLN A 241 34.05 -19.85 5.30
N PHE A 242 32.97 -20.56 4.96
CA PHE A 242 31.64 -20.23 5.47
C PHE A 242 31.52 -20.50 6.98
N GLN A 243 32.16 -21.58 7.48
CA GLN A 243 32.16 -21.92 8.91
C GLN A 243 32.98 -20.92 9.74
N GLU A 244 34.14 -20.48 9.19
CA GLU A 244 34.99 -19.45 9.80
C GLU A 244 34.24 -18.11 9.96
N LEU A 245 33.45 -17.70 8.97
CA LEU A 245 32.65 -16.49 9.04
C LEU A 245 31.61 -16.53 10.18
N LEU A 246 31.12 -17.72 10.54
CA LEU A 246 30.07 -17.90 11.54
C LEU A 246 30.60 -18.15 12.97
N GLN A 247 31.89 -18.20 13.17
CA GLN A 247 32.52 -18.28 14.49
C GLN A 247 32.50 -16.91 15.17
#